data_29dc919ce3e31e6e246853cba464dcd4
#
_entry.id   29dc919ce3e31e6e246853cba464dcd4
#
_cell.length_a   1.000
_cell.length_b   1.000
_cell.length_c   1.000
_cell.angle_alpha   90.00
_cell.angle_beta   90.00
_cell.angle_gamma   90.00
#
_symmetry.space_group_name_H-M   'P 1'
#
loop_
_entity.id
_entity.type
_entity.pdbx_description
1 polymer ?
#
loop_
_entity_poly.entity_id
_entity_poly.type
_entity_poly.pdbx_seq_one_letter_code
_entity_poly.pdbx_strand_id
1 'polypeptide(L)'
;MAELTDRPFPPGDYPIVVVGSGPGALQVSYGLRRLGVDHAVISADPSPGGMFRRWPFFQRLLSWTKPYGSADRTSRTFERYDWNSLLVDDPALRAIQVGFMDGSSEFPSRPEMEANLVSFTDRAGIVIRYGCRWESTRHEDAPDGERFVLVTSDGEYRCRAAIFAVGVAEPWRPAAPGMELVAHYADTRPAETYAGKRLFIIGKQNSGFELASGLLQWASRIIVASPSPAKLSVNTHSLAGVRARYVQPFEDHNLGGGVSILDAALEGIERAGEGFRVRLRRTDLGTELAFEVDEVIAATGFTSPLRDLADLGVATFGQSKLPAQTPFWESATVPGIYFAGTIGQGSGGLKKHGMPANSGAVHGARYNARVLARHVASTRFGVDLDRPALAPGDVLGFCIDELQGAPELWHQRAYLARVVSVSADEGIHDEGIAPLTMFLDGDGPDG
;
A
#
# COMPACT_ATOMS: atom_id res chain seq x y z
N MET A 1 3.91 7.26 -34.90
CA MET A 1 5.13 7.81 -34.28
C MET A 1 4.94 9.24 -33.77
N ALA A 2 4.13 10.11 -34.39
CA ALA A 2 3.88 11.47 -33.89
C ALA A 2 3.11 11.54 -32.56
N GLU A 3 2.22 10.57 -32.25
CA GLU A 3 1.45 10.52 -30.99
C GLU A 3 2.28 10.20 -29.74
N LEU A 4 3.46 9.58 -29.89
CA LEU A 4 4.33 9.22 -28.74
C LEU A 4 5.16 10.40 -28.22
N THR A 5 5.39 11.43 -29.05
CA THR A 5 6.23 12.59 -28.70
C THR A 5 5.45 13.68 -27.95
N ASP A 6 4.11 13.68 -28.02
CA ASP A 6 3.27 14.72 -27.43
C ASP A 6 2.84 14.39 -25.95
N ARG A 7 3.13 13.19 -25.48
CA ARG A 7 2.85 12.75 -24.10
C ARG A 7 4.02 13.15 -23.18
N PRO A 8 3.74 13.50 -21.90
CA PRO A 8 4.78 13.88 -20.97
C PRO A 8 5.81 12.76 -20.78
N PHE A 9 7.04 13.12 -20.43
CA PHE A 9 8.13 12.21 -20.18
C PHE A 9 8.35 11.17 -21.30
N PRO A 10 8.75 11.58 -22.53
CA PRO A 10 9.12 10.62 -23.57
C PRO A 10 10.28 9.71 -23.09
N PRO A 11 10.45 8.51 -23.69
CA PRO A 11 11.63 7.67 -23.42
C PRO A 11 12.93 8.47 -23.54
N GLY A 12 13.86 8.28 -22.60
CA GLY A 12 15.08 9.09 -22.51
C GLY A 12 15.76 8.99 -21.15
N ASP A 13 16.63 9.95 -20.86
CA ASP A 13 17.42 10.02 -19.63
C ASP A 13 16.77 10.94 -18.62
N TYR A 14 16.57 10.43 -17.39
CA TYR A 14 16.03 11.16 -16.25
C TYR A 14 16.86 10.88 -14.99
N PRO A 15 17.02 11.85 -14.09
CA PRO A 15 17.71 11.61 -12.82
C PRO A 15 17.05 10.47 -12.04
N ILE A 16 15.72 10.48 -11.97
CA ILE A 16 14.90 9.48 -11.30
C ILE A 16 13.75 9.06 -12.21
N VAL A 17 13.41 7.77 -12.20
CA VAL A 17 12.15 7.27 -12.77
C VAL A 17 11.30 6.66 -11.66
N VAL A 18 10.07 7.16 -11.50
CA VAL A 18 9.05 6.63 -10.60
C VAL A 18 8.08 5.77 -11.40
N VAL A 19 7.90 4.51 -10.99
CA VAL A 19 7.01 3.55 -11.66
C VAL A 19 5.73 3.37 -10.85
N GLY A 20 4.60 3.78 -11.39
CA GLY A 20 3.27 3.66 -10.79
C GLY A 20 2.49 4.97 -10.77
N SER A 21 1.19 4.89 -10.44
CA SER A 21 0.26 6.03 -10.33
C SER A 21 -0.64 5.94 -9.09
N GLY A 22 -0.34 5.01 -8.19
CA GLY A 22 -1.02 4.87 -6.90
C GLY A 22 -0.51 5.85 -5.85
N PRO A 23 -1.06 5.80 -4.62
CA PRO A 23 -0.72 6.73 -3.54
C PRO A 23 0.78 6.88 -3.27
N GLY A 24 1.55 5.79 -3.36
CA GLY A 24 3.00 5.82 -3.13
C GLY A 24 3.75 6.64 -4.19
N ALA A 25 3.42 6.44 -5.47
CA ALA A 25 4.02 7.19 -6.57
C ALA A 25 3.67 8.68 -6.49
N LEU A 26 2.40 8.99 -6.25
CA LEU A 26 1.93 10.37 -6.13
C LEU A 26 2.60 11.09 -4.96
N GLN A 27 2.71 10.41 -3.81
CA GLN A 27 3.32 10.99 -2.62
C GLN A 27 4.82 11.25 -2.80
N VAL A 28 5.57 10.30 -3.36
CA VAL A 28 7.01 10.48 -3.59
C VAL A 28 7.27 11.53 -4.67
N SER A 29 6.48 11.53 -5.75
CA SER A 29 6.58 12.54 -6.82
C SER A 29 6.29 13.95 -6.31
N TYR A 30 5.26 14.11 -5.46
CA TYR A 30 5.00 15.39 -4.79
C TYR A 30 6.22 15.84 -3.98
N GLY A 31 6.80 14.94 -3.16
CA GLY A 31 7.99 15.26 -2.34
C GLY A 31 9.20 15.67 -3.18
N LEU A 32 9.54 14.90 -4.21
CA LEU A 32 10.67 15.18 -5.11
C LEU A 32 10.49 16.54 -5.81
N ARG A 33 9.27 16.81 -6.33
CA ARG A 33 8.95 18.08 -6.96
C ARG A 33 9.09 19.26 -6.02
N ARG A 34 8.64 19.14 -4.76
CA ARG A 34 8.78 20.18 -3.74
C ARG A 34 10.24 20.47 -3.39
N LEU A 35 11.10 19.47 -3.54
CA LEU A 35 12.55 19.58 -3.30
C LEU A 35 13.33 19.97 -4.56
N GLY A 36 12.65 20.25 -5.68
CA GLY A 36 13.29 20.66 -6.94
C GLY A 36 14.07 19.56 -7.64
N VAL A 37 13.76 18.27 -7.37
CA VAL A 37 14.43 17.12 -8.00
C VAL A 37 13.66 16.70 -9.24
N ASP A 38 14.32 16.76 -10.38
CA ASP A 38 13.77 16.32 -11.67
C ASP A 38 13.55 14.80 -11.68
N HIS A 39 12.39 14.38 -12.17
CA HIS A 39 12.05 12.97 -12.28
C HIS A 39 10.94 12.74 -13.31
N ALA A 40 10.93 11.55 -13.92
CA ALA A 40 9.81 11.08 -14.71
C ALA A 40 8.90 10.18 -13.88
N VAL A 41 7.59 10.23 -14.13
CA VAL A 41 6.61 9.31 -13.57
C VAL A 41 5.94 8.55 -14.71
N ILE A 42 6.03 7.22 -14.70
CA ILE A 42 5.43 6.35 -15.71
C ILE A 42 4.43 5.38 -15.07
N SER A 43 3.35 5.09 -15.75
CA SER A 43 2.35 4.13 -15.27
C SER A 43 1.66 3.40 -16.42
N ALA A 44 1.40 2.11 -16.23
CA ALA A 44 0.55 1.33 -17.13
C ALA A 44 -0.94 1.69 -17.03
N ASP A 45 -1.35 2.35 -15.95
CA ASP A 45 -2.74 2.79 -15.75
C ASP A 45 -3.10 3.94 -16.69
N PRO A 46 -4.39 4.12 -17.06
CA PRO A 46 -4.83 5.22 -17.91
C PRO A 46 -5.07 6.54 -17.15
N SER A 47 -5.05 6.51 -15.80
CA SER A 47 -5.24 7.67 -14.92
C SER A 47 -4.73 7.37 -13.51
N PRO A 48 -4.67 8.35 -12.57
CA PRO A 48 -4.25 8.10 -11.20
C PRO A 48 -5.15 7.10 -10.47
N GLY A 49 -4.59 6.40 -9.49
CA GLY A 49 -5.36 5.52 -8.61
C GLY A 49 -4.75 4.14 -8.37
N GLY A 50 -3.99 3.58 -9.33
CA GLY A 50 -3.39 2.26 -9.16
C GLY A 50 -4.43 1.19 -8.85
N MET A 51 -4.22 0.41 -7.77
CA MET A 51 -5.15 -0.66 -7.37
C MET A 51 -6.57 -0.19 -7.05
N PHE A 52 -6.75 1.06 -6.63
CA PHE A 52 -8.09 1.58 -6.33
C PHE A 52 -9.01 1.61 -7.56
N ARG A 53 -8.46 1.57 -8.75
CA ARG A 53 -9.23 1.42 -10.00
C ARG A 53 -9.73 0.00 -10.23
N ARG A 54 -9.10 -1.00 -9.60
CA ARG A 54 -9.35 -2.43 -9.85
C ARG A 54 -10.12 -3.13 -8.73
N TRP A 55 -10.29 -2.47 -7.57
CA TRP A 55 -11.05 -3.04 -6.47
C TRP A 55 -12.53 -3.16 -6.81
N PRO A 56 -13.23 -4.15 -6.25
CA PRO A 56 -14.67 -4.25 -6.40
C PRO A 56 -15.38 -2.98 -5.88
N PHE A 57 -16.40 -2.53 -6.60
CA PHE A 57 -17.04 -1.23 -6.33
C PHE A 57 -17.81 -1.18 -4.99
N PHE A 58 -18.19 -2.32 -4.40
CA PHE A 58 -18.85 -2.41 -3.10
C PHE A 58 -17.88 -2.42 -1.91
N GLN A 59 -16.59 -2.39 -2.19
CA GLN A 59 -15.54 -2.43 -1.19
C GLN A 59 -15.33 -1.06 -0.53
N ARG A 60 -15.11 -1.09 0.78
CA ARG A 60 -14.69 0.10 1.55
C ARG A 60 -13.31 -0.12 2.15
N LEU A 61 -12.57 0.98 2.28
CA LEU A 61 -11.25 0.95 2.90
C LEU A 61 -11.34 0.56 4.38
N LEU A 62 -10.24 0.04 4.92
CA LEU A 62 -10.10 -0.23 6.36
C LEU A 62 -9.67 1.01 7.15
N SER A 63 -9.16 2.01 6.45
CA SER A 63 -8.72 3.29 7.00
C SER A 63 -9.87 4.30 6.93
N TRP A 64 -10.04 5.08 7.97
CA TRP A 64 -11.13 6.05 8.05
C TRP A 64 -10.72 7.45 7.58
N THR A 65 -11.71 8.24 7.21
CA THR A 65 -11.66 9.69 7.12
C THR A 65 -12.84 10.24 7.90
N LYS A 66 -12.58 11.02 8.96
CA LYS A 66 -13.57 11.63 9.83
C LYS A 66 -13.69 13.12 9.50
N PRO A 67 -14.69 13.54 8.68
CA PRO A 67 -14.84 14.92 8.24
C PRO A 67 -14.97 15.93 9.36
N TYR A 68 -15.50 15.50 10.50
CA TYR A 68 -15.77 16.34 11.68
C TYR A 68 -14.85 16.02 12.85
N GLY A 69 -13.57 15.70 12.56
CA GLY A 69 -12.54 15.58 13.59
C GLY A 69 -12.33 16.89 14.33
N SER A 70 -11.80 16.82 15.56
CA SER A 70 -11.69 17.99 16.44
C SER A 70 -10.55 18.96 16.09
N ALA A 71 -9.71 18.65 15.10
CA ALA A 71 -8.63 19.52 14.62
C ALA A 71 -9.08 20.32 13.39
N ASP A 72 -8.43 21.45 13.14
CA ASP A 72 -8.60 22.20 11.90
C ASP A 72 -8.12 21.37 10.71
N ARG A 73 -8.93 21.32 9.63
CA ARG A 73 -8.63 20.53 8.41
C ARG A 73 -7.37 20.98 7.69
N THR A 74 -6.97 22.23 7.85
CA THR A 74 -5.74 22.78 7.27
C THR A 74 -4.50 22.49 8.12
N SER A 75 -4.68 21.99 9.35
CA SER A 75 -3.58 21.67 10.26
C SER A 75 -2.98 20.29 9.98
N ARG A 76 -1.68 20.11 10.29
CA ARG A 76 -1.02 18.80 10.29
C ARG A 76 -1.71 17.80 11.23
N THR A 77 -2.20 18.27 12.37
CA THR A 77 -2.86 17.42 13.36
C THR A 77 -4.13 16.74 12.82
N PHE A 78 -4.80 17.34 11.83
CA PHE A 78 -5.99 16.75 11.22
C PHE A 78 -5.71 15.41 10.53
N GLU A 79 -4.47 15.15 10.11
CA GLU A 79 -4.07 13.86 9.49
C GLU A 79 -4.35 12.65 10.41
N ARG A 80 -4.55 12.85 11.72
CA ARG A 80 -5.03 11.80 12.65
C ARG A 80 -6.46 11.35 12.36
N TYR A 81 -7.26 12.25 11.80
CA TYR A 81 -8.67 12.02 11.48
C TYR A 81 -8.89 11.70 10.00
N ASP A 82 -7.91 11.99 9.16
CA ASP A 82 -7.92 11.72 7.74
C ASP A 82 -6.74 10.81 7.35
N TRP A 83 -7.02 9.52 7.24
CA TRP A 83 -5.99 8.51 6.96
C TRP A 83 -5.75 8.31 5.47
N ASN A 84 -6.54 8.94 4.60
CA ASN A 84 -6.60 8.64 3.18
C ASN A 84 -6.10 9.77 2.27
N SER A 85 -6.15 11.03 2.70
CA SER A 85 -5.52 12.12 1.95
C SER A 85 -4.00 11.97 1.93
N LEU A 86 -3.37 12.30 0.81
CA LEU A 86 -1.92 12.37 0.72
C LEU A 86 -1.39 13.60 1.45
N LEU A 87 -0.12 13.55 1.85
CA LEU A 87 0.51 14.56 2.70
C LEU A 87 1.01 15.73 1.86
N VAL A 88 0.72 16.92 2.30
CA VAL A 88 1.10 18.16 1.62
C VAL A 88 1.58 19.22 2.61
N ASP A 89 2.43 20.13 2.14
CA ASP A 89 2.84 21.29 2.89
C ASP A 89 1.85 22.45 2.75
N ASP A 90 1.23 22.58 1.56
CA ASP A 90 0.21 23.59 1.28
C ASP A 90 -1.10 23.30 2.00
N PRO A 91 -1.55 24.15 2.94
CA PRO A 91 -2.80 23.97 3.67
C PRO A 91 -4.03 23.84 2.75
N ALA A 92 -4.03 24.48 1.58
CA ALA A 92 -5.14 24.42 0.63
C ALA A 92 -5.32 23.05 0.00
N LEU A 93 -4.30 22.20 -0.01
CA LEU A 93 -4.34 20.84 -0.54
C LEU A 93 -4.53 19.77 0.54
N ARG A 94 -4.66 20.14 1.81
CA ARG A 94 -4.88 19.19 2.90
C ARG A 94 -6.29 18.64 2.90
N ALA A 95 -6.46 17.46 3.49
CA ALA A 95 -7.74 16.80 3.73
C ALA A 95 -8.63 16.67 2.48
N ILE A 96 -8.04 16.43 1.31
CA ILE A 96 -8.77 16.30 0.03
C ILE A 96 -9.83 15.20 0.10
N GLN A 97 -9.53 14.07 0.77
CA GLN A 97 -10.47 12.95 0.91
C GLN A 97 -11.80 13.37 1.56
N VAL A 98 -11.75 14.30 2.50
CA VAL A 98 -12.96 14.82 3.18
C VAL A 98 -14.01 15.36 2.19
N GLY A 99 -13.54 15.98 1.09
CA GLY A 99 -14.43 16.53 0.05
C GLY A 99 -15.13 15.47 -0.80
N PHE A 100 -14.71 14.22 -0.73
CA PHE A 100 -15.29 13.11 -1.50
C PHE A 100 -16.09 12.13 -0.64
N MET A 101 -16.17 12.35 0.67
CA MET A 101 -16.99 11.51 1.56
C MET A 101 -18.47 11.79 1.36
N ASP A 102 -19.24 10.78 0.97
CA ASP A 102 -20.70 10.88 0.75
C ASP A 102 -21.55 10.87 2.05
N GLY A 103 -20.89 10.66 3.19
CA GLY A 103 -21.52 10.60 4.51
C GLY A 103 -22.14 9.26 4.87
N SER A 104 -22.11 8.27 4.00
CA SER A 104 -22.65 6.93 4.26
C SER A 104 -21.79 6.10 5.20
N SER A 105 -20.50 6.43 5.32
CA SER A 105 -19.54 5.76 6.22
C SER A 105 -18.34 6.64 6.47
N GLU A 106 -17.67 6.44 7.61
CA GLU A 106 -16.34 6.98 7.92
C GLU A 106 -15.22 6.28 7.15
N PHE A 107 -15.50 5.16 6.51
CA PHE A 107 -14.58 4.41 5.67
C PHE A 107 -14.85 4.74 4.20
N PRO A 108 -13.93 5.39 3.49
CA PRO A 108 -14.13 5.71 2.08
C PRO A 108 -14.39 4.45 1.25
N SER A 109 -15.27 4.59 0.28
CA SER A 109 -15.40 3.63 -0.80
C SER A 109 -14.24 3.73 -1.79
N ARG A 110 -14.09 2.71 -2.65
CA ARG A 110 -13.11 2.76 -3.74
C ARG A 110 -13.29 3.99 -4.65
N PRO A 111 -14.50 4.32 -5.14
CA PRO A 111 -14.69 5.51 -5.97
C PRO A 111 -14.32 6.82 -5.28
N GLU A 112 -14.65 6.97 -3.99
CA GLU A 112 -14.27 8.15 -3.21
C GLU A 112 -12.75 8.28 -3.08
N MET A 113 -12.03 7.17 -2.86
CA MET A 113 -10.58 7.18 -2.82
C MET A 113 -9.96 7.45 -4.21
N GLU A 114 -10.51 6.89 -5.27
CA GLU A 114 -10.07 7.14 -6.63
C GLU A 114 -10.22 8.63 -6.98
N ALA A 115 -11.37 9.23 -6.69
CA ALA A 115 -11.62 10.65 -6.89
C ALA A 115 -10.66 11.55 -6.10
N ASN A 116 -10.34 11.18 -4.85
CA ASN A 116 -9.32 11.86 -4.05
C ASN A 116 -7.95 11.86 -4.75
N LEU A 117 -7.50 10.70 -5.26
CA LEU A 117 -6.19 10.58 -5.91
C LEU A 117 -6.13 11.35 -7.23
N VAL A 118 -7.20 11.36 -8.01
CA VAL A 118 -7.32 12.19 -9.23
C VAL A 118 -7.23 13.67 -8.85
N SER A 119 -8.05 14.12 -7.92
CA SER A 119 -8.04 15.52 -7.46
C SER A 119 -6.69 15.94 -6.88
N PHE A 120 -6.04 15.06 -6.11
CA PHE A 120 -4.70 15.35 -5.60
C PHE A 120 -3.68 15.52 -6.74
N THR A 121 -3.69 14.63 -7.72
CA THR A 121 -2.78 14.66 -8.87
C THR A 121 -2.90 15.97 -9.63
N ASP A 122 -4.14 16.36 -9.94
CA ASP A 122 -4.44 17.59 -10.70
C ASP A 122 -4.05 18.85 -9.90
N ARG A 123 -4.50 18.95 -8.65
CA ARG A 123 -4.27 20.14 -7.81
C ARG A 123 -2.81 20.30 -7.36
N ALA A 124 -2.09 19.20 -7.15
CA ALA A 124 -0.66 19.20 -6.87
C ALA A 124 0.19 19.37 -8.15
N GLY A 125 -0.42 19.34 -9.33
CA GLY A 125 0.24 19.48 -10.63
C GLY A 125 1.23 18.35 -10.92
N ILE A 126 0.90 17.12 -10.51
CA ILE A 126 1.75 15.95 -10.77
C ILE A 126 1.51 15.49 -12.21
N VAL A 127 2.57 15.40 -12.98
CA VAL A 127 2.54 14.94 -14.37
C VAL A 127 2.93 13.47 -14.42
N ILE A 128 2.20 12.66 -15.20
CA ILE A 128 2.42 11.21 -15.32
C ILE A 128 2.26 10.79 -16.78
N ARG A 129 3.18 9.96 -17.26
CA ARG A 129 3.02 9.28 -18.54
C ARG A 129 2.18 8.03 -18.34
N TYR A 130 0.89 8.14 -18.60
CA TYR A 130 -0.06 7.03 -18.54
C TYR A 130 0.05 6.10 -19.75
N GLY A 131 -0.40 4.83 -19.57
CA GLY A 131 -0.35 3.81 -20.61
C GLY A 131 1.07 3.36 -20.96
N CYS A 132 2.05 3.73 -20.15
CA CYS A 132 3.45 3.31 -20.29
C CYS A 132 3.71 2.17 -19.29
N ARG A 133 3.80 0.94 -19.81
CA ARG A 133 4.00 -0.26 -18.98
C ARG A 133 5.48 -0.55 -18.84
N TRP A 134 5.96 -0.60 -17.59
CA TRP A 134 7.27 -1.17 -17.27
C TRP A 134 7.26 -2.69 -17.53
N GLU A 135 8.27 -3.18 -18.21
CA GLU A 135 8.40 -4.58 -18.65
C GLU A 135 9.61 -5.28 -18.01
N SER A 136 10.77 -4.63 -18.02
CA SER A 136 12.00 -5.14 -17.42
C SER A 136 12.95 -4.02 -17.02
N THR A 137 14.00 -4.41 -16.26
CA THR A 137 15.07 -3.49 -15.83
C THR A 137 16.41 -4.17 -15.97
N ARG A 138 17.42 -3.43 -16.46
CA ARG A 138 18.81 -3.89 -16.53
C ARG A 138 19.76 -2.81 -16.02
N HIS A 139 20.96 -3.23 -15.63
CA HIS A 139 22.08 -2.31 -15.40
C HIS A 139 22.71 -1.88 -16.71
N GLU A 140 23.25 -0.67 -16.72
CA GLU A 140 24.07 -0.13 -17.79
C GLU A 140 25.22 0.67 -17.18
N ASP A 141 26.46 0.33 -17.56
CA ASP A 141 27.64 1.10 -17.16
C ASP A 141 27.64 2.42 -17.95
N ALA A 142 27.81 3.52 -17.25
CA ALA A 142 27.94 4.84 -17.83
C ALA A 142 29.16 5.58 -17.29
N PRO A 143 29.73 6.57 -18.03
CA PRO A 143 30.92 7.30 -17.58
C PRO A 143 30.77 8.00 -16.24
N ASP A 144 29.54 8.34 -15.84
CA ASP A 144 29.18 9.00 -14.58
C ASP A 144 28.65 8.04 -13.51
N GLY A 145 28.86 6.73 -13.68
CA GLY A 145 28.47 5.66 -12.77
C GLY A 145 27.42 4.72 -13.32
N GLU A 146 26.98 3.77 -12.52
CA GLU A 146 25.95 2.80 -12.90
C GLU A 146 24.59 3.47 -13.09
N ARG A 147 23.86 3.02 -14.09
CA ARG A 147 22.49 3.43 -14.42
C ARG A 147 21.58 2.24 -14.53
N PHE A 148 20.28 2.49 -14.30
CA PHE A 148 19.22 1.56 -14.61
C PHE A 148 18.59 1.93 -15.94
N VAL A 149 18.30 0.92 -16.76
CA VAL A 149 17.49 1.05 -17.96
C VAL A 149 16.19 0.31 -17.74
N LEU A 150 15.10 1.06 -17.64
CA LEU A 150 13.76 0.51 -17.56
C LEU A 150 13.23 0.36 -18.99
N VAL A 151 13.03 -0.87 -19.42
CA VAL A 151 12.38 -1.20 -20.68
C VAL A 151 10.88 -1.09 -20.47
N THR A 152 10.22 -0.36 -21.34
CA THR A 152 8.77 -0.13 -21.25
C THR A 152 8.08 -0.33 -22.60
N SER A 153 6.76 -0.39 -22.59
CA SER A 153 5.94 -0.44 -23.82
C SER A 153 6.16 0.78 -24.76
N ASP A 154 6.70 1.88 -24.24
CA ASP A 154 6.93 3.11 -24.99
C ASP A 154 8.39 3.27 -25.44
N GLY A 155 9.32 2.50 -24.87
CA GLY A 155 10.76 2.59 -25.11
C GLY A 155 11.57 2.52 -23.80
N GLU A 156 12.81 2.95 -23.82
CA GLU A 156 13.75 2.85 -22.72
C GLU A 156 13.86 4.16 -21.93
N TYR A 157 13.81 4.01 -20.60
CA TYR A 157 14.07 5.09 -19.64
C TYR A 157 15.35 4.78 -18.88
N ARG A 158 16.31 5.70 -18.91
CA ARG A 158 17.57 5.58 -18.18
C ARG A 158 17.56 6.47 -16.97
N CYS A 159 18.01 5.96 -15.81
CA CYS A 159 18.04 6.75 -14.59
C CYS A 159 19.15 6.31 -13.63
N ARG A 160 19.56 7.20 -12.73
CA ARG A 160 20.48 6.88 -11.64
C ARG A 160 19.77 6.28 -10.42
N ALA A 161 18.46 6.55 -10.28
CA ALA A 161 17.63 5.97 -9.25
C ALA A 161 16.27 5.58 -9.83
N ALA A 162 15.78 4.39 -9.50
CA ALA A 162 14.46 3.90 -9.88
C ALA A 162 13.60 3.70 -8.63
N ILE A 163 12.40 4.28 -8.60
CA ILE A 163 11.48 4.16 -7.46
C ILE A 163 10.25 3.37 -7.91
N PHE A 164 10.13 2.13 -7.42
CA PHE A 164 9.00 1.26 -7.73
C PHE A 164 7.87 1.47 -6.73
N ALA A 165 6.78 2.10 -7.18
CA ALA A 165 5.57 2.33 -6.42
C ALA A 165 4.39 1.48 -6.95
N VAL A 166 4.70 0.24 -7.30
CA VAL A 166 3.81 -0.71 -7.99
C VAL A 166 2.84 -1.45 -7.06
N GLY A 167 2.96 -1.23 -5.76
CA GLY A 167 2.09 -1.83 -4.75
C GLY A 167 2.28 -3.35 -4.60
N VAL A 168 1.42 -3.97 -3.77
CA VAL A 168 1.26 -5.43 -3.65
C VAL A 168 -0.02 -5.75 -4.40
N ALA A 169 0.07 -5.82 -5.73
CA ALA A 169 -1.06 -5.63 -6.63
C ALA A 169 -1.32 -6.82 -7.56
N GLU A 170 -0.44 -7.82 -7.59
CA GLU A 170 -0.62 -8.99 -8.43
C GLU A 170 -1.38 -10.08 -7.69
N PRO A 171 -2.50 -10.61 -8.25
CA PRO A 171 -3.25 -11.69 -7.63
C PRO A 171 -2.40 -12.91 -7.33
N TRP A 172 -2.44 -13.37 -6.07
CA TRP A 172 -1.78 -14.59 -5.66
C TRP A 172 -2.77 -15.75 -5.56
N ARG A 173 -2.37 -16.93 -6.04
CA ARG A 173 -3.14 -18.17 -5.93
C ARG A 173 -2.27 -19.28 -5.33
N PRO A 174 -2.77 -20.05 -4.35
CA PRO A 174 -2.07 -21.24 -3.87
C PRO A 174 -1.98 -22.30 -4.97
N ALA A 175 -0.94 -23.11 -4.91
CA ALA A 175 -0.79 -24.27 -5.79
C ALA A 175 -1.72 -25.40 -5.32
N ALA A 176 -2.97 -25.38 -5.80
CA ALA A 176 -3.95 -26.42 -5.55
C ALA A 176 -4.67 -26.78 -6.86
N PRO A 177 -5.03 -28.07 -7.07
CA PRO A 177 -5.71 -28.49 -8.29
C PRO A 177 -7.01 -27.72 -8.52
N GLY A 178 -7.20 -27.17 -9.73
CA GLY A 178 -8.40 -26.45 -10.14
C GLY A 178 -8.41 -24.95 -9.78
N MET A 179 -7.35 -24.41 -9.17
CA MET A 179 -7.25 -22.98 -8.86
C MET A 179 -7.23 -22.08 -10.10
N GLU A 180 -6.83 -22.62 -11.24
CA GLU A 180 -6.86 -21.94 -12.54
C GLU A 180 -8.29 -21.76 -13.10
N LEU A 181 -9.26 -22.53 -12.59
CA LEU A 181 -10.65 -22.50 -13.05
C LEU A 181 -11.49 -21.38 -12.41
N VAL A 182 -10.98 -20.72 -11.36
CA VAL A 182 -11.78 -19.83 -10.52
C VAL A 182 -11.32 -18.36 -10.62
N ALA A 183 -12.27 -17.45 -10.47
CA ALA A 183 -11.98 -16.02 -10.42
C ALA A 183 -11.19 -15.64 -9.17
N HIS A 184 -10.29 -14.67 -9.27
CA HIS A 184 -9.67 -14.05 -8.11
C HIS A 184 -10.55 -12.91 -7.56
N TYR A 185 -10.37 -12.56 -6.30
CA TYR A 185 -11.01 -11.41 -5.67
C TYR A 185 -10.90 -10.11 -6.49
N ALA A 186 -9.76 -9.89 -7.15
CA ALA A 186 -9.53 -8.73 -8.01
C ALA A 186 -10.45 -8.69 -9.25
N ASP A 187 -10.98 -9.84 -9.67
CA ASP A 187 -11.82 -10.02 -10.85
C ASP A 187 -13.32 -10.11 -10.46
N THR A 188 -13.67 -9.72 -9.23
CA THR A 188 -15.04 -9.81 -8.72
C THR A 188 -15.96 -8.88 -9.51
N ARG A 189 -17.08 -9.43 -9.94
CA ARG A 189 -18.12 -8.73 -10.68
C ARG A 189 -19.05 -7.93 -9.76
N PRO A 190 -19.94 -7.07 -10.29
CA PRO A 190 -20.97 -6.41 -9.51
C PRO A 190 -21.80 -7.38 -8.66
N ALA A 191 -22.14 -6.98 -7.43
CA ALA A 191 -22.71 -7.86 -6.41
C ALA A 191 -24.04 -8.53 -6.85
N GLU A 192 -24.88 -7.82 -7.60
CA GLU A 192 -26.14 -8.30 -8.14
C GLU A 192 -25.99 -9.50 -9.10
N THR A 193 -24.81 -9.68 -9.71
CA THR A 193 -24.53 -10.85 -10.58
C THR A 193 -24.45 -12.17 -9.81
N TYR A 194 -24.35 -12.10 -8.48
CA TYR A 194 -24.31 -13.24 -7.57
C TYR A 194 -25.68 -13.54 -6.94
N ALA A 195 -26.74 -12.87 -7.38
CA ALA A 195 -28.08 -13.06 -6.83
C ALA A 195 -28.53 -14.53 -6.95
N GLY A 196 -28.99 -15.09 -5.82
CA GLY A 196 -29.48 -16.48 -5.73
C GLY A 196 -28.41 -17.56 -5.81
N LYS A 197 -27.15 -17.24 -6.02
CA LYS A 197 -26.06 -18.21 -6.20
C LYS A 197 -25.52 -18.75 -4.87
N ARG A 198 -25.05 -19.99 -4.90
CA ARG A 198 -24.24 -20.63 -3.86
C ARG A 198 -22.78 -20.29 -4.12
N LEU A 199 -22.13 -19.61 -3.18
CA LEU A 199 -20.76 -19.11 -3.32
C LEU A 199 -19.79 -19.85 -2.42
N PHE A 200 -18.60 -20.14 -2.95
CA PHE A 200 -17.47 -20.61 -2.17
C PHE A 200 -16.33 -19.59 -2.23
N ILE A 201 -15.89 -19.09 -1.09
CA ILE A 201 -14.81 -18.10 -0.97
C ILE A 201 -13.59 -18.77 -0.33
N ILE A 202 -12.48 -18.81 -1.05
CA ILE A 202 -11.21 -19.35 -0.57
C ILE A 202 -10.43 -18.23 0.10
N GLY A 203 -10.24 -18.31 1.42
CA GLY A 203 -9.54 -17.31 2.22
C GLY A 203 -10.42 -16.64 3.27
N LYS A 204 -9.93 -16.58 4.51
CA LYS A 204 -10.62 -16.03 5.70
C LYS A 204 -9.87 -14.85 6.32
N GLN A 205 -9.38 -13.93 5.50
CA GLN A 205 -8.83 -12.65 5.96
C GLN A 205 -9.67 -11.50 5.42
N ASN A 206 -9.16 -10.28 5.44
CA ASN A 206 -9.94 -9.08 5.10
C ASN A 206 -10.70 -9.22 3.78
N SER A 207 -10.05 -9.62 2.69
CA SER A 207 -10.70 -9.74 1.37
C SER A 207 -11.82 -10.78 1.34
N GLY A 208 -11.64 -11.91 2.03
CA GLY A 208 -12.65 -12.98 2.10
C GLY A 208 -13.90 -12.54 2.86
N PHE A 209 -13.72 -11.96 4.05
CA PHE A 209 -14.85 -11.49 4.86
C PHE A 209 -15.52 -10.25 4.29
N GLU A 210 -14.75 -9.34 3.69
CA GLU A 210 -15.30 -8.14 3.06
C GLU A 210 -16.15 -8.51 1.83
N LEU A 211 -15.66 -9.43 1.00
CA LEU A 211 -16.41 -9.97 -0.14
C LEU A 211 -17.68 -10.68 0.32
N ALA A 212 -17.58 -11.57 1.31
CA ALA A 212 -18.72 -12.28 1.85
C ALA A 212 -19.75 -11.32 2.47
N SER A 213 -19.30 -10.30 3.20
CA SER A 213 -20.19 -9.25 3.75
C SER A 213 -20.89 -8.45 2.64
N GLY A 214 -20.19 -8.10 1.57
CA GLY A 214 -20.78 -7.37 0.43
C GLY A 214 -21.78 -8.20 -0.39
N LEU A 215 -21.64 -9.53 -0.38
CA LEU A 215 -22.51 -10.45 -1.13
C LEU A 215 -23.61 -11.08 -0.27
N LEU A 216 -23.66 -10.79 1.02
CA LEU A 216 -24.54 -11.45 1.97
C LEU A 216 -26.04 -11.33 1.61
N GLN A 217 -26.46 -10.17 1.16
CA GLN A 217 -27.86 -9.94 0.74
C GLN A 217 -28.21 -10.53 -0.64
N TRP A 218 -27.22 -10.91 -1.43
CA TRP A 218 -27.40 -11.38 -2.80
C TRP A 218 -27.33 -12.90 -2.93
N ALA A 219 -26.36 -13.51 -2.29
CA ALA A 219 -26.11 -14.94 -2.40
C ALA A 219 -27.13 -15.75 -1.60
N SER A 220 -27.54 -16.90 -2.14
CA SER A 220 -28.39 -17.87 -1.41
C SER A 220 -27.62 -18.64 -0.34
N ARG A 221 -26.31 -18.82 -0.53
CA ARG A 221 -25.42 -19.47 0.43
C ARG A 221 -23.99 -18.98 0.23
N ILE A 222 -23.27 -18.78 1.34
CA ILE A 222 -21.85 -18.43 1.31
C ILE A 222 -21.06 -19.39 2.20
N ILE A 223 -20.00 -19.99 1.65
CA ILE A 223 -19.03 -20.79 2.37
C ILE A 223 -17.69 -20.10 2.30
N VAL A 224 -17.07 -19.82 3.44
CA VAL A 224 -15.75 -19.19 3.53
C VAL A 224 -14.79 -20.15 4.20
N ALA A 225 -13.70 -20.53 3.54
CA ALA A 225 -12.77 -21.52 4.06
C ALA A 225 -11.30 -21.12 3.89
N SER A 226 -10.49 -21.44 4.89
CA SER A 226 -9.01 -21.48 4.81
C SER A 226 -8.46 -22.41 5.89
N PRO A 227 -7.20 -22.89 5.76
CA PRO A 227 -6.62 -23.84 6.73
C PRO A 227 -6.51 -23.31 8.16
N SER A 228 -6.25 -22.02 8.34
CA SER A 228 -6.03 -21.40 9.64
C SER A 228 -7.23 -20.56 10.07
N PRO A 229 -7.47 -20.41 11.39
CA PRO A 229 -8.47 -19.50 11.91
C PRO A 229 -8.30 -18.06 11.44
N ALA A 230 -9.38 -17.29 11.41
CA ALA A 230 -9.33 -15.87 11.08
C ALA A 230 -8.46 -15.11 12.10
N LYS A 231 -7.56 -14.25 11.60
CA LYS A 231 -6.72 -13.41 12.44
C LYS A 231 -7.43 -12.08 12.71
N LEU A 232 -8.05 -11.95 13.87
CA LEU A 232 -8.78 -10.73 14.23
C LEU A 232 -7.83 -9.58 14.57
N SER A 233 -8.18 -8.35 14.18
CA SER A 233 -7.38 -7.15 14.46
C SER A 233 -7.21 -6.87 15.95
N VAL A 234 -8.18 -7.23 16.78
CA VAL A 234 -8.09 -7.11 18.23
C VAL A 234 -6.98 -7.98 18.83
N ASN A 235 -6.67 -9.11 18.22
CA ASN A 235 -5.62 -10.02 18.68
C ASN A 235 -4.25 -9.69 18.05
N THR A 236 -4.24 -9.18 16.82
CA THR A 236 -3.01 -8.90 16.08
C THR A 236 -2.52 -7.46 16.25
N HIS A 237 -3.37 -6.57 16.75
CA HIS A 237 -3.13 -5.12 16.84
C HIS A 237 -2.68 -4.51 15.48
N SER A 238 -3.14 -5.09 14.37
CA SER A 238 -2.74 -4.73 13.01
C SER A 238 -3.94 -4.45 12.12
N LEU A 239 -3.77 -3.54 11.17
CA LEU A 239 -4.73 -3.30 10.10
C LEU A 239 -4.91 -4.51 9.17
N ALA A 240 -3.92 -5.42 9.13
CA ALA A 240 -4.04 -6.67 8.38
C ALA A 240 -5.00 -7.67 9.02
N GLY A 241 -5.35 -7.49 10.30
CA GLY A 241 -6.34 -8.34 10.98
C GLY A 241 -7.77 -8.01 10.56
N VAL A 242 -8.63 -9.05 10.57
CA VAL A 242 -10.06 -8.90 10.24
C VAL A 242 -10.76 -8.05 11.29
N ARG A 243 -11.50 -7.06 10.86
CA ARG A 243 -12.26 -6.16 11.73
C ARG A 243 -13.54 -6.82 12.24
N ALA A 244 -13.92 -6.51 13.47
CA ALA A 244 -15.18 -7.00 14.07
C ALA A 244 -16.40 -6.72 13.18
N ARG A 245 -16.45 -5.59 12.50
CA ARG A 245 -17.54 -5.22 11.60
C ARG A 245 -17.76 -6.21 10.43
N TYR A 246 -16.74 -6.95 10.04
CA TYR A 246 -16.85 -7.98 9.00
C TYR A 246 -17.27 -9.35 9.57
N VAL A 247 -17.09 -9.57 10.85
CA VAL A 247 -17.38 -10.87 11.52
C VAL A 247 -18.78 -10.87 12.09
N GLN A 248 -19.25 -9.79 12.69
CA GLN A 248 -20.55 -9.70 13.35
C GLN A 248 -21.74 -10.12 12.46
N PRO A 249 -21.85 -9.71 11.18
CA PRO A 249 -22.94 -10.17 10.34
C PRO A 249 -23.01 -11.69 10.19
N PHE A 250 -21.85 -12.37 10.29
CA PHE A 250 -21.78 -13.83 10.16
C PHE A 250 -22.15 -14.55 11.46
N GLU A 251 -21.89 -13.95 12.61
CA GLU A 251 -22.35 -14.47 13.89
C GLU A 251 -23.88 -14.51 13.94
N ASP A 252 -24.54 -13.43 13.51
CA ASP A 252 -26.00 -13.35 13.45
C ASP A 252 -26.56 -14.35 12.43
N HIS A 253 -25.92 -14.53 11.29
CA HIS A 253 -26.35 -15.44 10.22
C HIS A 253 -26.04 -16.90 10.50
N ASN A 254 -25.14 -17.22 11.39
CA ASN A 254 -24.77 -18.60 11.74
C ASN A 254 -25.94 -19.39 12.34
N LEU A 255 -26.94 -18.73 12.86
CA LEU A 255 -28.16 -19.30 13.42
C LEU A 255 -29.21 -19.69 12.37
N GLY A 256 -28.97 -19.54 11.07
CA GLY A 256 -29.91 -19.95 10.02
C GLY A 256 -29.72 -19.28 8.66
N GLY A 257 -28.73 -18.43 8.50
CA GLY A 257 -28.60 -17.55 7.36
C GLY A 257 -27.81 -18.05 6.14
N GLY A 258 -27.52 -19.34 6.03
CA GLY A 258 -26.85 -19.89 4.87
C GLY A 258 -25.36 -19.52 4.74
N VAL A 259 -24.71 -19.10 5.81
CA VAL A 259 -23.27 -18.84 5.87
C VAL A 259 -22.56 -19.94 6.65
N SER A 260 -21.41 -20.39 6.14
CA SER A 260 -20.53 -21.34 6.83
C SER A 260 -19.10 -20.84 6.78
N ILE A 261 -18.43 -20.79 7.94
CA ILE A 261 -17.02 -20.42 8.07
C ILE A 261 -16.26 -21.66 8.53
N LEU A 262 -15.28 -22.12 7.75
CA LEU A 262 -14.62 -23.39 7.94
C LEU A 262 -13.11 -23.24 8.10
N ASP A 263 -12.54 -23.95 9.07
CA ASP A 263 -11.10 -24.21 9.16
C ASP A 263 -10.79 -25.47 8.36
N ALA A 264 -10.51 -25.28 7.08
CA ALA A 264 -10.31 -26.37 6.14
C ALA A 264 -9.29 -26.02 5.03
N ALA A 265 -8.45 -26.98 4.70
CA ALA A 265 -7.52 -26.90 3.58
C ALA A 265 -8.21 -27.31 2.29
N LEU A 266 -7.93 -26.57 1.22
CA LEU A 266 -8.38 -26.91 -0.12
C LEU A 266 -7.61 -28.12 -0.66
N GLU A 267 -8.32 -29.16 -1.11
CA GLU A 267 -7.75 -30.34 -1.78
C GLU A 267 -7.92 -30.30 -3.30
N GLY A 268 -8.95 -29.63 -3.80
CA GLY A 268 -9.15 -29.47 -5.23
C GLY A 268 -10.50 -28.86 -5.61
N ILE A 269 -10.55 -28.36 -6.81
CA ILE A 269 -11.74 -27.79 -7.44
C ILE A 269 -11.91 -28.43 -8.83
N GLU A 270 -13.11 -28.85 -9.15
CA GLU A 270 -13.46 -29.41 -10.45
C GLU A 270 -14.76 -28.81 -10.97
N ARG A 271 -14.94 -28.80 -12.28
CA ARG A 271 -16.23 -28.44 -12.89
C ARG A 271 -17.28 -29.52 -12.59
N ALA A 272 -18.46 -29.09 -12.18
CA ALA A 272 -19.61 -29.96 -11.92
C ALA A 272 -20.86 -29.33 -12.52
N GLY A 273 -21.24 -29.79 -13.71
CA GLY A 273 -22.29 -29.15 -14.51
C GLY A 273 -21.90 -27.71 -14.88
N GLU A 274 -22.79 -26.75 -14.61
CA GLU A 274 -22.51 -25.31 -14.81
C GLU A 274 -21.73 -24.68 -13.65
N GLY A 275 -21.57 -25.38 -12.53
CA GLY A 275 -20.89 -24.90 -11.33
C GLY A 275 -19.58 -25.65 -11.06
N PHE A 276 -19.30 -25.79 -9.77
CA PHE A 276 -18.07 -26.37 -9.26
C PHE A 276 -18.33 -27.33 -8.11
N ARG A 277 -17.48 -28.34 -8.01
CA ARG A 277 -17.33 -29.17 -6.83
C ARG A 277 -16.01 -28.84 -6.15
N VAL A 278 -16.07 -28.41 -4.86
CA VAL A 278 -14.92 -28.03 -4.05
C VAL A 278 -14.69 -29.10 -3.00
N ARG A 279 -13.50 -29.69 -2.97
CA ARG A 279 -13.09 -30.70 -1.99
C ARG A 279 -12.14 -30.07 -0.98
N LEU A 280 -12.39 -30.36 0.29
CA LEU A 280 -11.68 -29.79 1.43
C LEU A 280 -11.37 -30.86 2.45
N ARG A 281 -10.35 -30.62 3.27
CA ARG A 281 -10.07 -31.36 4.48
C ARG A 281 -10.07 -30.41 5.68
N ARG A 282 -10.93 -30.67 6.64
CA ARG A 282 -10.98 -29.90 7.90
C ARG A 282 -9.65 -30.05 8.65
N THR A 283 -9.11 -28.91 9.10
CA THR A 283 -7.79 -28.89 9.79
C THR A 283 -7.90 -29.25 11.27
N ASP A 284 -9.09 -29.11 11.86
CA ASP A 284 -9.38 -29.45 13.27
C ASP A 284 -9.73 -30.93 13.46
N LEU A 285 -10.52 -31.51 12.56
CA LEU A 285 -11.05 -32.88 12.70
C LEU A 285 -10.49 -33.87 11.68
N GLY A 286 -9.77 -33.42 10.65
CA GLY A 286 -9.28 -34.26 9.55
C GLY A 286 -10.38 -34.78 8.62
N THR A 287 -11.63 -34.36 8.80
CA THR A 287 -12.78 -34.83 8.01
C THR A 287 -12.76 -34.24 6.62
N GLU A 288 -13.02 -35.08 5.62
CA GLU A 288 -13.23 -34.65 4.23
C GLU A 288 -14.60 -34.03 4.05
N LEU A 289 -14.67 -32.93 3.29
CA LEU A 289 -15.88 -32.24 2.92
C LEU A 289 -15.90 -32.00 1.42
N ALA A 290 -17.09 -32.03 0.82
CA ALA A 290 -17.29 -31.61 -0.55
C ALA A 290 -18.53 -30.72 -0.66
N PHE A 291 -18.42 -29.66 -1.44
CA PHE A 291 -19.52 -28.73 -1.68
C PHE A 291 -19.72 -28.52 -3.18
N GLU A 292 -20.97 -28.59 -3.60
CA GLU A 292 -21.39 -28.17 -4.93
C GLU A 292 -21.91 -26.73 -4.86
N VAL A 293 -21.29 -25.85 -5.65
CA VAL A 293 -21.55 -24.42 -5.65
C VAL A 293 -21.59 -23.86 -7.07
N ASP A 294 -22.20 -22.72 -7.24
CA ASP A 294 -22.37 -22.10 -8.55
C ASP A 294 -21.15 -21.24 -8.92
N GLU A 295 -20.47 -20.65 -7.93
CA GLU A 295 -19.29 -19.82 -8.13
C GLU A 295 -18.24 -20.06 -7.05
N VAL A 296 -16.96 -19.98 -7.43
CA VAL A 296 -15.82 -20.02 -6.51
C VAL A 296 -14.99 -18.77 -6.71
N ILE A 297 -14.60 -18.10 -5.61
CA ILE A 297 -13.79 -16.87 -5.64
C ILE A 297 -12.57 -17.07 -4.75
N ALA A 298 -11.39 -16.87 -5.32
CA ALA A 298 -10.12 -16.91 -4.61
C ALA A 298 -9.81 -15.56 -3.94
N ALA A 299 -10.10 -15.43 -2.65
CA ALA A 299 -9.72 -14.30 -1.82
C ALA A 299 -8.39 -14.55 -1.10
N THR A 300 -7.39 -15.01 -1.84
CA THR A 300 -6.13 -15.57 -1.35
C THR A 300 -5.02 -14.55 -1.18
N GLY A 301 -5.28 -13.27 -1.48
CA GLY A 301 -4.35 -12.17 -1.32
C GLY A 301 -3.55 -11.85 -2.58
N PHE A 302 -2.49 -11.08 -2.38
CA PHE A 302 -1.71 -10.49 -3.47
C PHE A 302 -0.21 -10.65 -3.23
N THR A 303 0.56 -10.51 -4.30
CA THR A 303 2.02 -10.49 -4.30
C THR A 303 2.53 -9.21 -4.98
N SER A 304 3.79 -8.91 -4.76
CA SER A 304 4.45 -7.75 -5.37
C SER A 304 4.77 -8.02 -6.84
N PRO A 305 4.40 -7.14 -7.77
CA PRO A 305 4.65 -7.32 -9.20
C PRO A 305 6.07 -6.86 -9.58
N LEU A 306 7.08 -7.38 -8.90
CA LEU A 306 8.49 -6.99 -9.11
C LEU A 306 9.14 -7.60 -10.35
N ARG A 307 8.43 -8.50 -11.04
CA ARG A 307 8.86 -9.09 -12.33
C ARG A 307 10.30 -9.61 -12.28
N ASP A 308 11.17 -9.01 -13.11
CA ASP A 308 12.57 -9.35 -13.32
C ASP A 308 13.54 -8.69 -12.31
N LEU A 309 13.05 -7.90 -11.35
CA LEU A 309 13.95 -7.31 -10.35
C LEU A 309 14.68 -8.35 -9.52
N ALA A 310 14.13 -9.56 -9.39
CA ALA A 310 14.82 -10.68 -8.76
C ALA A 310 16.05 -11.13 -9.58
N ASP A 311 15.93 -11.12 -10.91
CA ASP A 311 17.06 -11.46 -11.83
C ASP A 311 18.13 -10.37 -11.80
N LEU A 312 17.75 -9.13 -11.54
CA LEU A 312 18.67 -8.02 -11.30
C LEU A 312 19.38 -8.11 -9.94
N GLY A 313 18.97 -9.02 -9.06
CA GLY A 313 19.55 -9.24 -7.74
C GLY A 313 18.75 -8.62 -6.58
N VAL A 314 17.57 -8.08 -6.82
CA VAL A 314 16.70 -7.57 -5.74
C VAL A 314 16.17 -8.74 -4.92
N ALA A 315 16.64 -8.87 -3.69
CA ALA A 315 16.17 -9.90 -2.76
C ALA A 315 14.72 -9.63 -2.32
N THR A 316 13.91 -10.70 -2.29
CA THR A 316 12.53 -10.67 -1.83
C THR A 316 12.26 -11.74 -0.80
N PHE A 317 11.19 -11.58 0.00
CA PHE A 317 10.81 -12.55 1.03
C PHE A 317 9.29 -12.70 1.17
N GLY A 318 8.90 -13.82 1.79
CA GLY A 318 7.52 -14.14 2.11
C GLY A 318 6.65 -14.45 0.90
N GLN A 319 5.40 -14.83 1.15
CA GLN A 319 4.40 -15.16 0.11
C GLN A 319 4.12 -13.97 -0.81
N SER A 320 4.08 -12.77 -0.25
CA SER A 320 3.84 -11.54 -1.03
C SER A 320 5.06 -11.05 -1.80
N LYS A 321 6.19 -11.76 -1.71
CA LYS A 321 7.46 -11.38 -2.37
C LYS A 321 7.82 -9.91 -2.15
N LEU A 322 7.78 -9.50 -0.89
CA LEU A 322 8.17 -8.14 -0.51
C LEU A 322 9.68 -7.96 -0.67
N PRO A 323 10.15 -6.82 -1.18
CA PRO A 323 11.58 -6.59 -1.31
C PRO A 323 12.26 -6.43 0.05
N ALA A 324 13.46 -6.99 0.21
CA ALA A 324 14.33 -6.69 1.33
C ALA A 324 14.85 -5.25 1.18
N GLN A 325 14.70 -4.45 2.23
CA GLN A 325 14.92 -2.99 2.16
C GLN A 325 15.76 -2.49 3.32
N THR A 326 16.53 -1.44 3.05
CA THR A 326 17.17 -0.61 4.07
C THR A 326 16.10 0.15 4.87
N PRO A 327 16.46 0.81 5.99
CA PRO A 327 15.55 1.70 6.71
C PRO A 327 14.88 2.76 5.83
N PHE A 328 15.57 3.23 4.77
CA PHE A 328 15.07 4.24 3.83
C PHE A 328 14.47 3.67 2.54
N TRP A 329 13.96 2.44 2.59
CA TRP A 329 13.25 1.77 1.48
C TRP A 329 14.08 1.60 0.20
N GLU A 330 15.41 1.67 0.28
CA GLU A 330 16.31 1.23 -0.77
C GLU A 330 16.41 -0.29 -0.75
N SER A 331 16.55 -0.94 -1.90
CA SER A 331 16.86 -2.36 -1.96
C SER A 331 18.11 -2.67 -1.13
N ALA A 332 18.03 -3.68 -0.26
CA ALA A 332 19.17 -4.10 0.56
C ALA A 332 20.30 -4.74 -0.28
N THR A 333 20.03 -5.11 -1.52
CA THR A 333 20.97 -5.86 -2.38
C THR A 333 21.33 -5.13 -3.67
N VAL A 334 20.55 -4.14 -4.10
CA VAL A 334 20.78 -3.38 -5.34
C VAL A 334 20.62 -1.89 -5.04
N PRO A 335 21.72 -1.18 -4.72
CA PRO A 335 21.67 0.27 -4.44
C PRO A 335 21.11 1.06 -5.64
N GLY A 336 20.32 2.11 -5.36
CA GLY A 336 19.68 2.95 -6.38
C GLY A 336 18.28 2.47 -6.78
N ILE A 337 17.85 1.28 -6.35
CA ILE A 337 16.46 0.83 -6.45
C ILE A 337 15.73 1.09 -5.14
N TYR A 338 14.62 1.80 -5.21
CA TYR A 338 13.80 2.19 -4.07
C TYR A 338 12.34 1.74 -4.21
N PHE A 339 11.64 1.66 -3.09
CA PHE A 339 10.25 1.21 -3.06
C PHE A 339 9.36 2.21 -2.30
N ALA A 340 8.24 2.60 -2.90
CA ALA A 340 7.30 3.54 -2.30
C ALA A 340 5.87 2.97 -2.24
N GLY A 341 5.08 3.43 -1.28
CA GLY A 341 3.72 2.95 -1.07
C GLY A 341 3.67 1.63 -0.31
N THR A 342 2.63 0.82 -0.54
CA THR A 342 2.40 -0.42 0.22
C THR A 342 3.45 -1.51 -0.01
N ILE A 343 4.19 -1.46 -1.11
CA ILE A 343 5.33 -2.34 -1.34
C ILE A 343 6.47 -2.07 -0.34
N GLY A 344 6.58 -0.85 0.17
CA GLY A 344 7.55 -0.45 1.20
C GLY A 344 7.31 -1.10 2.58
N GLN A 345 6.22 -1.88 2.78
CA GLN A 345 6.00 -2.65 4.01
C GLN A 345 7.05 -3.76 4.25
N GLY A 346 7.88 -4.05 3.25
CA GLY A 346 9.03 -4.95 3.38
C GLY A 346 10.15 -4.41 4.26
N SER A 347 10.20 -3.12 4.53
CA SER A 347 11.13 -2.55 5.50
C SER A 347 10.72 -2.95 6.93
N GLY A 348 11.63 -3.58 7.65
CA GLY A 348 11.40 -4.00 9.02
C GLY A 348 11.13 -2.81 9.93
N GLY A 349 10.08 -2.90 10.76
CA GLY A 349 9.84 -1.96 11.83
C GLY A 349 10.12 -2.61 13.18
N LEU A 350 10.45 -1.81 14.18
CA LEU A 350 10.55 -2.28 15.54
C LEU A 350 9.16 -2.61 16.06
N LYS A 351 8.99 -3.84 16.52
CA LYS A 351 7.76 -4.29 17.20
C LYS A 351 7.82 -4.00 18.70
N LYS A 352 8.25 -2.82 19.08
CA LYS A 352 8.23 -2.44 20.48
C LYS A 352 6.78 -2.37 20.96
N HIS A 353 6.48 -3.01 22.07
CA HIS A 353 5.12 -3.13 22.63
C HIS A 353 4.11 -3.85 21.72
N GLY A 354 4.57 -4.72 20.83
CA GLY A 354 3.71 -5.50 19.95
C GLY A 354 3.01 -4.73 18.83
N MET A 355 3.38 -3.46 18.60
CA MET A 355 2.79 -2.63 17.55
C MET A 355 3.60 -2.76 16.24
N PRO A 356 3.03 -3.33 15.19
CA PRO A 356 3.66 -3.36 13.87
C PRO A 356 3.59 -2.00 13.19
N ALA A 357 4.55 -1.74 12.27
CA ALA A 357 4.47 -0.59 11.37
C ALA A 357 3.23 -0.66 10.48
N ASN A 358 2.61 0.49 10.19
CA ASN A 358 1.40 0.59 9.37
C ASN A 358 1.71 0.81 7.87
N SER A 359 2.88 0.39 7.42
CA SER A 359 3.39 0.60 6.05
C SER A 359 2.62 -0.16 4.97
N GLY A 360 1.83 -1.17 5.33
CA GLY A 360 0.98 -1.93 4.41
C GLY A 360 -0.31 -1.23 3.98
N ALA A 361 -0.58 -0.02 4.47
CA ALA A 361 -1.75 0.77 4.11
C ALA A 361 -1.37 2.23 3.80
N VAL A 362 -2.22 2.95 3.08
CA VAL A 362 -1.96 4.33 2.63
C VAL A 362 -1.59 5.24 3.79
N HIS A 363 -2.32 5.16 4.90
CA HIS A 363 -2.13 6.05 6.04
C HIS A 363 -0.72 6.00 6.67
N GLY A 364 -0.04 4.86 6.60
CA GLY A 364 1.35 4.75 7.04
C GLY A 364 2.34 4.95 5.90
N ALA A 365 2.09 4.30 4.74
CA ALA A 365 2.98 4.35 3.59
C ALA A 365 3.19 5.77 3.02
N ARG A 366 2.22 6.67 3.18
CA ARG A 366 2.36 8.09 2.75
C ARG A 366 3.46 8.82 3.52
N TYR A 367 3.64 8.55 4.82
CA TYR A 367 4.74 9.12 5.61
C TYR A 367 6.09 8.55 5.19
N ASN A 368 6.15 7.24 4.90
CA ASN A 368 7.36 6.61 4.38
C ASN A 368 7.78 7.25 3.06
N ALA A 369 6.85 7.48 2.14
CA ALA A 369 7.14 8.09 0.85
C ALA A 369 7.63 9.55 0.97
N ARG A 370 7.12 10.32 1.95
CA ARG A 370 7.63 11.66 2.27
C ARG A 370 9.08 11.61 2.74
N VAL A 371 9.39 10.71 3.68
CA VAL A 371 10.76 10.53 4.20
C VAL A 371 11.69 10.02 3.10
N LEU A 372 11.25 9.05 2.28
CA LEU A 372 12.02 8.56 1.14
C LEU A 372 12.39 9.67 0.16
N ALA A 373 11.43 10.52 -0.22
CA ALA A 373 11.70 11.61 -1.15
C ALA A 373 12.80 12.57 -0.62
N ARG A 374 12.75 12.91 0.68
CA ARG A 374 13.79 13.72 1.34
C ARG A 374 15.14 13.01 1.35
N HIS A 375 15.16 11.74 1.70
CA HIS A 375 16.39 10.93 1.75
C HIS A 375 17.04 10.85 0.36
N VAL A 376 16.29 10.49 -0.67
CA VAL A 376 16.81 10.39 -2.05
C VAL A 376 17.31 11.74 -2.54
N ALA A 377 16.56 12.82 -2.30
CA ALA A 377 16.95 14.18 -2.70
C ALA A 377 18.29 14.60 -2.08
N SER A 378 18.47 14.37 -0.79
CA SER A 378 19.69 14.74 -0.09
C SER A 378 20.87 13.83 -0.45
N THR A 379 20.70 12.50 -0.33
CA THR A 379 21.82 11.56 -0.43
C THR A 379 22.27 11.28 -1.88
N ARG A 380 21.36 11.34 -2.85
CA ARG A 380 21.66 11.05 -4.25
C ARG A 380 21.82 12.27 -5.13
N PHE A 381 21.19 13.38 -4.75
CA PHE A 381 21.17 14.60 -5.58
C PHE A 381 21.71 15.83 -4.86
N GLY A 382 22.21 15.69 -3.62
CA GLY A 382 22.88 16.75 -2.88
C GLY A 382 21.98 17.95 -2.53
N VAL A 383 20.66 17.71 -2.39
CA VAL A 383 19.73 18.76 -1.97
C VAL A 383 19.90 19.02 -0.49
N ASP A 384 20.21 20.27 -0.14
CA ASP A 384 20.23 20.71 1.25
C ASP A 384 18.80 20.73 1.80
N LEU A 385 18.59 19.98 2.87
CA LEU A 385 17.31 19.93 3.57
C LEU A 385 17.27 21.03 4.64
N ASP A 386 16.08 21.61 4.78
CA ASP A 386 15.83 22.56 5.88
C ASP A 386 16.01 21.86 7.24
N ARG A 387 16.85 22.46 8.09
CA ARG A 387 17.21 22.02 9.45
C ARG A 387 16.99 23.20 10.43
N PRO A 388 15.72 23.47 10.79
CA PRO A 388 15.42 24.60 11.66
C PRO A 388 16.19 24.55 12.99
N ALA A 389 16.82 25.66 13.35
CA ALA A 389 17.49 25.78 14.64
C ALA A 389 16.47 25.89 15.78
N LEU A 390 16.75 25.21 16.90
CA LEU A 390 15.96 25.25 18.12
C LEU A 390 16.76 25.94 19.22
N ALA A 391 16.15 26.92 19.88
CA ALA A 391 16.78 27.47 21.07
C ALA A 391 16.74 26.46 22.22
N PRO A 392 17.79 26.36 23.06
CA PRO A 392 17.82 25.38 24.15
C PRO A 392 16.60 25.42 25.08
N GLY A 393 16.03 26.60 25.29
CA GLY A 393 14.83 26.79 26.12
C GLY A 393 13.53 26.26 25.47
N ASP A 394 13.51 26.09 24.16
CA ASP A 394 12.31 25.68 23.39
C ASP A 394 12.24 24.17 23.14
N VAL A 395 13.34 23.44 23.36
CA VAL A 395 13.44 22.01 23.07
C VAL A 395 12.35 21.18 23.76
N LEU A 396 12.11 21.45 25.06
CA LEU A 396 11.08 20.72 25.81
C LEU A 396 9.69 20.99 25.25
N GLY A 397 9.37 22.24 24.94
CA GLY A 397 8.11 22.63 24.31
C GLY A 397 7.92 21.94 22.95
N PHE A 398 8.96 22.00 22.11
CA PHE A 398 8.98 21.31 20.81
C PHE A 398 8.73 19.81 20.95
N CYS A 399 9.39 19.12 21.86
CA CYS A 399 9.19 17.69 22.07
C CYS A 399 7.75 17.37 22.53
N ILE A 400 7.17 18.18 23.42
CA ILE A 400 5.80 18.02 23.89
C ILE A 400 4.82 18.23 22.74
N ASP A 401 5.00 19.27 21.93
CA ASP A 401 4.14 19.57 20.77
C ASP A 401 4.19 18.46 19.74
N GLU A 402 5.37 17.90 19.45
CA GLU A 402 5.51 16.76 18.54
C GLU A 402 4.86 15.50 19.11
N LEU A 403 5.03 15.18 20.38
CA LEU A 403 4.37 14.04 21.02
C LEU A 403 2.84 14.15 21.01
N GLN A 404 2.31 15.35 21.16
CA GLN A 404 0.87 15.61 21.15
C GLN A 404 0.31 15.77 19.74
N GLY A 405 1.05 16.39 18.82
CA GLY A 405 0.60 16.89 17.53
C GLY A 405 0.97 16.03 16.33
N ALA A 406 2.13 15.35 16.35
CA ALA A 406 2.67 14.70 15.15
C ALA A 406 1.88 13.45 14.74
N PRO A 407 1.17 13.48 13.57
CA PRO A 407 0.39 12.33 13.13
C PRO A 407 1.26 11.14 12.71
N GLU A 408 2.44 11.38 12.16
CA GLU A 408 3.38 10.33 11.75
C GLU A 408 3.86 9.49 12.94
N LEU A 409 4.11 10.09 14.08
CA LEU A 409 4.49 9.37 15.30
C LEU A 409 3.33 8.53 15.85
N TRP A 410 2.10 8.92 15.56
CA TRP A 410 0.90 8.16 15.86
C TRP A 410 0.69 6.97 14.92
N HIS A 411 0.76 7.23 13.60
CA HIS A 411 0.46 6.24 12.58
C HIS A 411 1.60 5.24 12.39
N GLN A 412 2.84 5.66 12.60
CA GLN A 412 4.05 4.85 12.43
C GLN A 412 4.80 4.68 13.76
N ARG A 413 4.05 4.38 14.82
CA ARG A 413 4.57 4.18 16.17
C ARG A 413 5.66 3.12 16.20
N ALA A 414 6.79 3.44 16.84
CA ALA A 414 7.98 2.59 16.90
C ALA A 414 8.58 2.22 15.51
N TYR A 415 8.27 3.01 14.48
CA TYR A 415 8.81 2.85 13.13
C TYR A 415 9.44 4.14 12.62
N LEU A 416 8.77 5.29 12.83
CA LEU A 416 9.32 6.60 12.55
C LEU A 416 9.58 7.37 13.87
N ALA A 417 10.58 8.23 13.86
CA ALA A 417 10.93 9.09 14.96
C ALA A 417 11.17 10.53 14.48
N ARG A 418 10.88 11.50 15.35
CA ARG A 418 11.38 12.87 15.17
C ARG A 418 12.80 12.93 15.67
N VAL A 419 13.68 13.56 14.90
CA VAL A 419 15.11 13.63 15.17
C VAL A 419 15.49 15.05 15.52
N VAL A 420 16.22 15.21 16.60
CA VAL A 420 16.85 16.48 16.99
C VAL A 420 18.35 16.20 17.17
N SER A 421 19.17 16.93 16.45
CA SER A 421 20.63 16.88 16.62
C SER A 421 21.07 17.93 17.62
N VAL A 422 22.14 17.62 18.37
CA VAL A 422 22.77 18.54 19.30
C VAL A 422 24.28 18.53 19.03
N SER A 423 24.84 19.67 18.70
CA SER A 423 26.27 19.85 18.42
C SER A 423 26.81 21.04 19.17
N ALA A 424 28.06 20.95 19.63
CA ALA A 424 28.73 22.09 20.28
C ALA A 424 28.97 23.27 19.31
N ASP A 425 29.17 22.97 18.04
CA ASP A 425 29.50 23.93 16.99
C ASP A 425 28.27 24.48 16.26
N GLU A 426 27.30 23.62 15.97
CA GLU A 426 26.12 23.99 15.18
C GLU A 426 24.88 24.32 16.05
N GLY A 427 24.88 23.92 17.32
CA GLY A 427 23.72 24.09 18.20
C GLY A 427 22.72 22.95 18.11
N ILE A 428 21.45 23.26 18.28
CA ILE A 428 20.36 22.31 18.29
C ILE A 428 19.51 22.49 17.03
N HIS A 429 19.30 21.43 16.29
CA HIS A 429 18.52 21.44 15.03
C HIS A 429 17.45 20.35 14.97
N ASP A 430 16.31 20.70 14.38
CA ASP A 430 15.29 19.75 14.00
C ASP A 430 15.66 19.11 12.66
N GLU A 431 16.02 17.83 12.66
CA GLU A 431 16.38 17.06 11.46
C GLU A 431 15.17 16.48 10.73
N GLY A 432 13.97 16.63 11.31
CA GLY A 432 12.74 16.11 10.75
C GLY A 432 12.42 14.67 11.18
N ILE A 433 11.68 13.97 10.34
CA ILE A 433 11.25 12.58 10.57
C ILE A 433 12.16 11.61 9.85
N ALA A 434 12.61 10.58 10.56
CA ALA A 434 13.45 9.50 10.02
C ALA A 434 12.99 8.12 10.55
N PRO A 435 13.41 7.02 9.89
CA PRO A 435 13.19 5.68 10.41
C PRO A 435 13.92 5.46 11.74
N LEU A 436 13.22 4.96 12.75
CA LEU A 436 13.81 4.71 14.07
C LEU A 436 14.97 3.68 14.03
N THR A 437 14.89 2.71 13.13
CA THR A 437 15.95 1.70 12.93
C THR A 437 17.28 2.29 12.47
N MET A 438 17.27 3.48 11.85
CA MET A 438 18.50 4.19 11.50
C MET A 438 19.38 4.48 12.73
N PHE A 439 18.77 4.77 13.88
CA PHE A 439 19.49 5.06 15.13
C PHE A 439 19.84 3.80 15.92
N LEU A 440 19.05 2.74 15.79
CA LEU A 440 19.21 1.55 16.62
C LEU A 440 20.18 0.54 16.02
N ASP A 441 20.26 0.51 14.69
CA ASP A 441 21.06 -0.45 13.93
C ASP A 441 22.23 0.21 13.16
N GLY A 442 22.31 1.55 13.19
CA GLY A 442 23.34 2.32 12.48
C GLY A 442 24.52 2.72 13.38
N ASP A 443 25.67 2.91 12.75
CA ASP A 443 26.83 3.59 13.35
C ASP A 443 26.55 5.11 13.47
N GLY A 444 25.39 5.48 14.01
CA GLY A 444 25.04 6.88 14.23
C GLY A 444 26.03 7.55 15.18
N PRO A 445 26.23 8.87 15.06
CA PRO A 445 27.03 9.56 16.07
C PRO A 445 26.42 9.28 17.44
N ASP A 446 27.26 8.98 18.41
CA ASP A 446 26.92 8.75 19.80
C ASP A 446 25.96 9.87 20.28
N GLY A 447 24.67 9.53 20.41
CA GLY A 447 23.62 10.43 20.81
C GLY A 447 23.21 10.21 22.24
#